data_da8f6a59a29723e1d5f9c5e8e2b96a96
#
_entry.id   da8f6a59a29723e1d5f9c5e8e2b96a96
#
_cell.length_a   1.000
_cell.length_b   1.000
_cell.length_c   1.000
_cell.angle_alpha   90.00
_cell.angle_beta   90.00
_cell.angle_gamma   90.00
#
_symmetry.space_group_name_H-M   'P 1'
#
loop_
_entity.id
_entity.type
_entity.pdbx_description
1 polymer ?
#
loop_
_entity_poly.entity_id
_entity_poly.type
_entity_poly.pdbx_seq_one_letter_code
_entity_poly.pdbx_strand_id
1 'polypeptide(L)'
;MKKDNSDPVKTIYYTDERNDEFADDNIVAKKIDESYVYVDDSLRWRILRFLSYRVIALPIAFCYCKLALHSRFRNRAVLKQAKGQGCFVYGNHTQQIGDPFIPNLALFPKSVYVIVHPNNVSMPVLGRITPYLGALPLPSNLKAMRNFREAIRTRIQQGNTVVIYPEAHIWPFYTGIRDFPATSMKYPVELDAPSFAMTTTYRKRRFGRKPRTVTYLDGPFYPDKTLPPKARAQALRDRIYDAMVARSQESDCEYIRYIKREEA
;
A
#
# COMPACT_ATOMS: atom_id res chain seq x y z
N MET A 1 4.39 -33.89 -22.73
CA MET A 1 5.25 -32.79 -22.23
C MET A 1 4.72 -32.36 -20.84
N LYS A 2 5.50 -32.60 -19.78
CA LYS A 2 5.18 -32.01 -18.46
C LYS A 2 5.34 -30.48 -18.61
N LYS A 3 4.26 -29.70 -18.49
CA LYS A 3 4.38 -28.23 -18.37
C LYS A 3 5.33 -27.96 -17.24
N ASP A 4 6.41 -27.24 -17.51
CA ASP A 4 7.33 -26.78 -16.48
C ASP A 4 6.52 -25.84 -15.55
N ASN A 5 6.58 -26.11 -14.25
CA ASN A 5 5.88 -25.29 -13.24
C ASN A 5 6.48 -23.87 -13.12
N SER A 6 7.49 -23.55 -13.92
CA SER A 6 8.14 -22.24 -14.00
C SER A 6 7.46 -21.26 -14.97
N ASP A 7 6.67 -21.78 -15.94
CA ASP A 7 6.01 -20.93 -16.93
C ASP A 7 4.90 -20.07 -16.31
N PRO A 8 4.76 -18.79 -16.74
CA PRO A 8 3.68 -17.94 -16.27
C PRO A 8 2.31 -18.53 -16.63
N VAL A 9 1.34 -18.33 -15.73
CA VAL A 9 -0.05 -18.81 -15.93
C VAL A 9 -0.76 -17.98 -16.98
N LYS A 10 -0.42 -16.70 -17.08
CA LYS A 10 -1.05 -15.70 -17.96
C LYS A 10 -0.01 -14.70 -18.41
N THR A 11 -0.14 -14.26 -19.66
CA THR A 11 0.57 -13.08 -20.19
C THR A 11 -0.44 -11.94 -20.35
N ILE A 12 -0.08 -10.76 -19.86
CA ILE A 12 -0.83 -9.52 -20.01
C ILE A 12 0.04 -8.56 -20.82
N TYR A 13 -0.58 -7.93 -21.80
CA TYR A 13 0.06 -6.89 -22.60
C TYR A 13 -0.37 -5.53 -22.11
N TYR A 14 0.57 -4.60 -21.98
CA TYR A 14 0.31 -3.22 -21.57
C TYR A 14 0.91 -2.23 -22.56
N THR A 15 0.39 -1.02 -22.55
CA THR A 15 0.85 0.10 -23.41
C THR A 15 1.45 1.21 -22.56
N ASP A 16 0.77 1.58 -21.49
CA ASP A 16 1.19 2.65 -20.57
C ASP A 16 1.42 2.08 -19.15
N GLU A 17 2.69 2.06 -18.74
CA GLU A 17 3.08 1.52 -17.44
C GLU A 17 2.45 2.28 -16.25
N ARG A 18 2.14 3.56 -16.44
CA ARG A 18 1.61 4.41 -15.37
C ARG A 18 0.09 4.41 -15.28
N ASN A 19 -0.59 4.25 -16.41
CA ASN A 19 -2.03 4.46 -16.49
C ASN A 19 -2.84 3.19 -16.75
N ASP A 20 -2.21 2.10 -17.26
CA ASP A 20 -2.92 0.85 -17.48
C ASP A 20 -3.36 0.22 -16.15
N GLU A 21 -4.66 -0.14 -16.07
CA GLU A 21 -5.30 -0.79 -14.92
C GLU A 21 -5.72 -2.21 -15.28
N PHE A 22 -5.35 -3.19 -14.43
CA PHE A 22 -5.68 -4.60 -14.66
C PHE A 22 -6.52 -5.24 -13.53
N ALA A 23 -6.99 -4.41 -12.62
CA ALA A 23 -7.85 -4.81 -11.50
C ALA A 23 -9.04 -3.86 -11.32
N ASP A 24 -9.60 -3.43 -12.45
CA ASP A 24 -10.73 -2.49 -12.47
C ASP A 24 -11.96 -3.05 -11.75
N ASP A 25 -12.68 -2.14 -11.10
CA ASP A 25 -14.00 -2.38 -10.53
C ASP A 25 -15.01 -1.44 -11.19
N ASN A 26 -16.23 -1.91 -11.45
CA ASN A 26 -17.32 -1.12 -12.01
C ASN A 26 -18.02 -0.24 -10.96
N ILE A 27 -17.31 0.22 -9.93
CA ILE A 27 -17.88 0.98 -8.83
C ILE A 27 -17.87 2.47 -9.17
N VAL A 28 -19.05 3.10 -9.11
CA VAL A 28 -19.15 4.55 -9.24
C VAL A 28 -18.67 5.21 -7.94
N ALA A 29 -17.56 5.94 -8.05
CA ALA A 29 -16.94 6.63 -6.91
C ALA A 29 -17.84 7.74 -6.34
N LYS A 30 -18.04 7.76 -5.03
CA LYS A 30 -18.64 8.90 -4.34
C LYS A 30 -17.69 10.10 -4.38
N LYS A 31 -18.26 11.30 -4.46
CA LYS A 31 -17.48 12.51 -4.24
C LYS A 31 -17.05 12.58 -2.79
N ILE A 32 -15.75 12.75 -2.57
CA ILE A 32 -15.16 12.99 -1.25
C ILE A 32 -14.90 14.49 -1.17
N ASP A 33 -15.90 15.20 -0.74
CA ASP A 33 -15.87 16.66 -0.59
C ASP A 33 -15.51 17.10 0.84
N GLU A 34 -15.65 18.39 1.14
CA GLU A 34 -15.30 18.98 2.44
C GLU A 34 -16.19 18.51 3.60
N SER A 35 -17.33 17.89 3.34
CA SER A 35 -18.22 17.32 4.37
C SER A 35 -17.75 15.95 4.86
N TYR A 36 -16.79 15.32 4.15
CA TYR A 36 -16.29 14.01 4.54
C TYR A 36 -15.47 14.06 5.82
N VAL A 37 -15.90 13.30 6.83
CA VAL A 37 -15.25 13.23 8.14
C VAL A 37 -14.15 12.16 8.11
N TYR A 38 -12.89 12.59 8.03
CA TYR A 38 -11.72 11.68 8.08
C TYR A 38 -11.32 11.27 9.50
N VAL A 39 -11.57 12.14 10.46
CA VAL A 39 -11.21 11.96 11.88
C VAL A 39 -12.45 12.16 12.72
N ASP A 40 -12.82 11.12 13.45
CA ASP A 40 -13.89 11.14 14.44
C ASP A 40 -13.30 10.59 15.75
N ASP A 41 -13.28 11.41 16.79
CA ASP A 41 -12.72 11.09 18.10
C ASP A 41 -13.80 10.65 19.10
N SER A 42 -15.05 10.49 18.66
CA SER A 42 -16.15 10.03 19.50
C SER A 42 -15.88 8.63 20.06
N LEU A 43 -16.38 8.38 21.27
CA LEU A 43 -16.25 7.08 21.93
C LEU A 43 -16.88 5.96 21.07
N ARG A 44 -18.03 6.26 20.43
CA ARG A 44 -18.69 5.34 19.50
C ARG A 44 -17.78 4.94 18.35
N TRP A 45 -17.12 5.91 17.69
CA TRP A 45 -16.17 5.64 16.61
C TRP A 45 -15.00 4.77 17.08
N ARG A 46 -14.42 5.09 18.22
CA ARG A 46 -13.30 4.32 18.80
C ARG A 46 -13.66 2.87 19.08
N ILE A 47 -14.85 2.61 19.64
CA ILE A 47 -15.37 1.26 19.89
C ILE A 47 -15.59 0.52 18.57
N LEU A 48 -16.32 1.12 17.62
CA LEU A 48 -16.60 0.49 16.34
C LEU A 48 -15.31 0.19 15.56
N ARG A 49 -14.37 1.13 15.58
CA ARG A 49 -13.05 0.91 14.98
C ARG A 49 -12.29 -0.24 15.66
N PHE A 50 -12.27 -0.29 16.99
CA PHE A 50 -11.61 -1.37 17.71
C PHE A 50 -12.20 -2.74 17.33
N LEU A 51 -13.53 -2.86 17.38
CA LEU A 51 -14.22 -4.10 17.04
C LEU A 51 -13.99 -4.49 15.56
N SER A 52 -14.22 -3.57 14.63
CA SER A 52 -14.09 -3.86 13.20
C SER A 52 -12.64 -4.16 12.82
N TYR A 53 -11.68 -3.37 13.30
CA TYR A 53 -10.29 -3.48 12.90
C TYR A 53 -9.53 -4.57 13.67
N ARG A 54 -9.58 -4.54 15.03
CA ARG A 54 -8.76 -5.43 15.86
C ARG A 54 -9.39 -6.80 16.06
N VAL A 55 -10.71 -6.85 16.22
CA VAL A 55 -11.42 -8.10 16.57
C VAL A 55 -11.84 -8.86 15.31
N ILE A 56 -12.25 -8.17 14.24
CA ILE A 56 -12.77 -8.82 13.02
C ILE A 56 -11.73 -8.83 11.91
N ALA A 57 -11.31 -7.66 11.43
CA ALA A 57 -10.50 -7.59 10.20
C ALA A 57 -9.09 -8.16 10.38
N LEU A 58 -8.44 -7.94 11.51
CA LEU A 58 -7.07 -8.42 11.74
C LEU A 58 -6.96 -9.96 11.78
N PRO A 59 -7.85 -10.72 12.45
CA PRO A 59 -7.89 -12.18 12.35
C PRO A 59 -8.19 -12.67 10.92
N ILE A 60 -9.12 -12.04 10.21
CA ILE A 60 -9.40 -12.38 8.81
C ILE A 60 -8.16 -12.14 7.94
N ALA A 61 -7.50 -10.99 8.09
CA ALA A 61 -6.26 -10.69 7.40
C ALA A 61 -5.18 -11.72 7.70
N PHE A 62 -5.05 -12.13 8.98
CA PHE A 62 -4.11 -13.17 9.38
C PHE A 62 -4.40 -14.50 8.68
N CYS A 63 -5.64 -14.98 8.74
CA CYS A 63 -6.04 -16.22 8.09
C CYS A 63 -5.79 -16.15 6.57
N TYR A 64 -6.23 -15.08 5.90
CA TYR A 64 -6.03 -14.91 4.48
C TYR A 64 -4.54 -14.87 4.09
N CYS A 65 -3.74 -14.05 4.76
CA CYS A 65 -2.32 -13.96 4.47
C CYS A 65 -1.58 -15.27 4.75
N LYS A 66 -1.96 -16.02 5.80
CA LYS A 66 -1.29 -17.28 6.14
C LYS A 66 -1.75 -18.44 5.28
N LEU A 67 -3.04 -18.59 5.03
CA LEU A 67 -3.61 -19.76 4.36
C LEU A 67 -3.66 -19.57 2.83
N ALA A 68 -4.07 -18.40 2.32
CA ALA A 68 -4.19 -18.17 0.90
C ALA A 68 -2.88 -17.69 0.26
N LEU A 69 -2.23 -16.69 0.86
CA LEU A 69 -1.00 -16.10 0.31
C LEU A 69 0.27 -16.79 0.80
N HIS A 70 0.21 -17.59 1.87
CA HIS A 70 1.37 -18.15 2.58
C HIS A 70 2.43 -17.09 2.88
N SER A 71 1.97 -15.90 3.29
CA SER A 71 2.78 -14.71 3.46
C SER A 71 3.85 -14.89 4.53
N ARG A 72 5.03 -14.34 4.23
CA ARG A 72 6.12 -14.17 5.19
C ARG A 72 6.51 -12.70 5.22
N PHE A 73 6.82 -12.22 6.41
CA PHE A 73 7.28 -10.84 6.62
C PHE A 73 8.75 -10.86 7.04
N ARG A 74 9.58 -10.08 6.37
CA ARG A 74 11.03 -10.01 6.58
C ARG A 74 11.43 -8.61 7.02
N ASN A 75 12.53 -8.55 7.74
CA ASN A 75 13.17 -7.32 8.16
C ASN A 75 12.31 -6.37 9.02
N ARG A 76 11.28 -6.90 9.71
CA ARG A 76 10.37 -6.11 10.56
C ARG A 76 11.08 -5.37 11.70
N ALA A 77 12.29 -5.78 12.05
CA ALA A 77 13.09 -5.16 13.11
C ALA A 77 13.41 -3.67 12.81
N VAL A 78 13.45 -3.26 11.53
CA VAL A 78 13.69 -1.86 11.15
C VAL A 78 12.63 -0.91 11.71
N LEU A 79 11.40 -1.38 11.94
CA LEU A 79 10.32 -0.58 12.53
C LEU A 79 10.63 -0.11 13.97
N LYS A 80 11.53 -0.80 14.68
CA LYS A 80 11.96 -0.40 16.03
C LYS A 80 12.65 0.96 16.02
N GLN A 81 13.26 1.35 14.90
CA GLN A 81 13.94 2.65 14.76
C GLN A 81 12.95 3.84 14.71
N ALA A 82 11.66 3.56 14.44
CA ALA A 82 10.57 4.55 14.51
C ALA A 82 9.56 4.20 15.63
N LYS A 83 10.05 3.58 16.72
CA LYS A 83 9.19 3.25 17.87
C LYS A 83 8.63 4.53 18.50
N GLY A 84 7.31 4.55 18.74
CA GLY A 84 6.61 5.70 19.30
C GLY A 84 6.30 6.83 18.30
N GLN A 85 6.86 6.80 17.09
CA GLN A 85 6.61 7.79 16.06
C GLN A 85 5.60 7.28 15.03
N GLY A 86 4.80 8.19 14.45
CA GLY A 86 4.08 7.90 13.23
C GLY A 86 5.03 7.80 12.04
N CYS A 87 4.67 7.01 11.05
CA CYS A 87 5.53 6.80 9.88
C CYS A 87 4.72 6.61 8.61
N PHE A 88 5.36 6.85 7.48
CA PHE A 88 4.83 6.52 6.17
C PHE A 88 5.39 5.18 5.69
N VAL A 89 4.59 4.43 4.95
CA VAL A 89 5.04 3.19 4.31
C VAL A 89 4.59 3.20 2.85
N TYR A 90 5.54 3.02 1.96
CA TYR A 90 5.32 2.97 0.52
C TYR A 90 5.40 1.54 0.05
N GLY A 91 4.33 1.04 -0.56
CA GLY A 91 4.21 -0.35 -1.04
C GLY A 91 4.07 -0.46 -2.55
N ASN A 92 4.54 -1.57 -3.15
CA ASN A 92 4.19 -1.92 -4.52
C ASN A 92 2.77 -2.51 -4.57
N HIS A 93 2.00 -2.16 -5.62
CA HIS A 93 0.56 -2.43 -5.70
C HIS A 93 0.27 -3.64 -6.60
N THR A 94 0.43 -4.84 -6.04
CA THR A 94 0.43 -6.07 -6.83
C THR A 94 -0.50 -7.18 -6.30
N GLN A 95 -1.24 -6.91 -5.21
CA GLN A 95 -2.15 -7.87 -4.60
C GLN A 95 -3.55 -7.28 -4.40
N GLN A 96 -4.47 -7.51 -5.35
CA GLN A 96 -5.82 -6.95 -5.33
C GLN A 96 -6.55 -7.14 -3.99
N ILE A 97 -6.51 -8.34 -3.43
CA ILE A 97 -7.13 -8.65 -2.12
C ILE A 97 -6.10 -8.55 -0.98
N GLY A 98 -4.81 -8.79 -1.27
CA GLY A 98 -3.75 -8.83 -0.26
C GLY A 98 -3.31 -7.45 0.23
N ASP A 99 -3.30 -6.46 -0.64
CA ASP A 99 -2.78 -5.12 -0.32
C ASP A 99 -3.56 -4.40 0.80
N PRO A 100 -4.88 -4.58 0.99
CA PRO A 100 -5.56 -4.14 2.20
C PRO A 100 -5.14 -4.88 3.48
N PHE A 101 -4.65 -6.11 3.39
CA PHE A 101 -4.38 -6.97 4.55
C PHE A 101 -2.90 -7.04 4.94
N ILE A 102 -2.00 -7.11 3.95
CA ILE A 102 -0.55 -7.27 4.15
C ILE A 102 0.02 -6.19 5.09
N PRO A 103 -0.27 -4.89 4.92
CA PRO A 103 0.28 -3.84 5.78
C PRO A 103 -0.12 -4.02 7.25
N ASN A 104 -1.36 -4.43 7.50
CA ASN A 104 -1.88 -4.61 8.85
C ASN A 104 -1.09 -5.65 9.65
N LEU A 105 -0.60 -6.70 8.98
CA LEU A 105 0.21 -7.74 9.60
C LEU A 105 1.70 -7.40 9.61
N ALA A 106 2.21 -6.81 8.53
CA ALA A 106 3.61 -6.42 8.42
C ALA A 106 4.00 -5.40 9.50
N LEU A 107 3.09 -4.46 9.78
CA LEU A 107 3.31 -3.30 10.66
C LEU A 107 2.74 -3.48 12.07
N PHE A 108 2.10 -4.62 12.36
CA PHE A 108 1.58 -4.91 13.70
C PHE A 108 2.67 -4.74 14.77
N PRO A 109 2.40 -4.09 15.92
CA PRO A 109 1.09 -3.70 16.48
C PRO A 109 0.59 -2.30 16.10
N LYS A 110 1.29 -1.54 15.26
CA LYS A 110 0.85 -0.20 14.83
C LYS A 110 -0.51 -0.27 14.14
N SER A 111 -1.34 0.75 14.34
CA SER A 111 -2.56 0.91 13.54
C SER A 111 -2.19 1.46 12.16
N VAL A 112 -2.81 0.90 11.14
CA VAL A 112 -2.56 1.23 9.74
C VAL A 112 -3.74 2.04 9.19
N TYR A 113 -3.40 3.08 8.45
CA TYR A 113 -4.31 3.85 7.60
C TYR A 113 -3.78 3.79 6.18
N VAL A 114 -4.64 3.52 5.21
CA VAL A 114 -4.25 3.37 3.81
C VAL A 114 -4.89 4.47 2.98
N ILE A 115 -4.10 5.18 2.17
CA ILE A 115 -4.64 6.10 1.17
C ILE A 115 -5.24 5.25 0.06
N VAL A 116 -6.53 5.48 -0.24
CA VAL A 116 -7.30 4.64 -1.18
C VAL A 116 -8.03 5.49 -2.20
N HIS A 117 -8.34 4.89 -3.36
CA HIS A 117 -9.26 5.47 -4.32
C HIS A 117 -10.68 5.58 -3.70
N PRO A 118 -11.48 6.61 -4.04
CA PRO A 118 -12.84 6.77 -3.53
C PRO A 118 -13.75 5.54 -3.74
N ASN A 119 -13.52 4.71 -4.76
CA ASN A 119 -14.24 3.46 -4.97
C ASN A 119 -14.26 2.56 -3.72
N ASN A 120 -13.16 2.52 -2.97
CA ASN A 120 -13.05 1.67 -1.78
C ASN A 120 -14.03 2.02 -0.66
N VAL A 121 -14.45 3.29 -0.57
CA VAL A 121 -15.46 3.75 0.39
C VAL A 121 -16.85 3.85 -0.25
N SER A 122 -16.96 3.51 -1.55
CA SER A 122 -18.21 3.56 -2.33
C SER A 122 -18.84 2.19 -2.53
N MET A 123 -18.09 1.12 -2.23
CA MET A 123 -18.59 -0.25 -2.35
C MET A 123 -19.86 -0.45 -1.52
N PRO A 124 -20.88 -1.13 -2.07
CA PRO A 124 -22.06 -1.52 -1.30
C PRO A 124 -21.66 -2.26 -0.02
N VAL A 125 -22.29 -1.94 1.11
CA VAL A 125 -22.03 -2.52 2.44
C VAL A 125 -20.58 -2.32 2.93
N LEU A 126 -19.59 -2.86 2.23
CA LEU A 126 -18.17 -2.81 2.64
C LEU A 126 -17.65 -1.37 2.72
N GLY A 127 -18.04 -0.48 1.80
CA GLY A 127 -17.62 0.93 1.81
C GLY A 127 -18.02 1.70 3.07
N ARG A 128 -19.05 1.23 3.81
CA ARG A 128 -19.43 1.81 5.11
C ARG A 128 -18.48 1.37 6.23
N ILE A 129 -17.79 0.26 6.07
CA ILE A 129 -16.92 -0.35 7.07
C ILE A 129 -15.46 0.08 6.85
N THR A 130 -15.04 0.31 5.60
CA THR A 130 -13.64 0.63 5.26
C THR A 130 -13.06 1.84 6.00
N PRO A 131 -13.80 2.91 6.35
CA PRO A 131 -13.28 3.97 7.21
C PRO A 131 -12.84 3.47 8.60
N TYR A 132 -13.58 2.54 9.19
CA TYR A 132 -13.22 1.91 10.48
C TYR A 132 -12.00 1.00 10.33
N LEU A 133 -11.74 0.48 9.12
CA LEU A 133 -10.55 -0.32 8.80
C LEU A 133 -9.32 0.54 8.49
N GLY A 134 -9.48 1.86 8.45
CA GLY A 134 -8.36 2.80 8.25
C GLY A 134 -8.24 3.32 6.82
N ALA A 135 -9.27 3.22 5.99
CA ALA A 135 -9.26 3.84 4.66
C ALA A 135 -9.27 5.37 4.76
N LEU A 136 -8.36 6.00 4.04
CA LEU A 136 -8.29 7.45 3.83
C LEU A 136 -8.52 7.73 2.33
N PRO A 137 -9.78 7.94 1.90
CA PRO A 137 -10.08 8.15 0.49
C PRO A 137 -9.47 9.47 -0.01
N LEU A 138 -8.99 9.44 -1.26
CA LEU A 138 -8.50 10.65 -1.92
C LEU A 138 -9.62 11.67 -2.09
N PRO A 139 -9.36 12.95 -1.84
CA PRO A 139 -10.37 14.01 -1.97
C PRO A 139 -10.67 14.34 -3.43
N SER A 140 -11.91 14.73 -3.70
CA SER A 140 -12.38 15.06 -5.04
C SER A 140 -12.15 16.53 -5.43
N ASN A 141 -11.80 17.40 -4.47
CA ASN A 141 -11.59 18.82 -4.71
C ASN A 141 -10.55 19.44 -3.76
N LEU A 142 -10.11 20.67 -4.06
CA LEU A 142 -9.08 21.37 -3.30
C LEU A 142 -9.49 21.70 -1.86
N LYS A 143 -10.78 21.94 -1.59
CA LYS A 143 -11.27 22.23 -0.24
C LYS A 143 -11.17 20.99 0.63
N ALA A 144 -11.60 19.84 0.12
CA ALA A 144 -11.48 18.56 0.81
C ALA A 144 -10.02 18.12 1.01
N MET A 145 -9.10 18.56 0.14
CA MET A 145 -7.65 18.29 0.27
C MET A 145 -7.09 18.80 1.60
N ARG A 146 -7.60 19.91 2.11
CA ARG A 146 -7.19 20.44 3.43
C ARG A 146 -7.52 19.44 4.54
N ASN A 147 -8.77 18.95 4.57
CA ASN A 147 -9.23 18.00 5.58
C ASN A 147 -8.47 16.67 5.49
N PHE A 148 -8.20 16.22 4.27
CA PHE A 148 -7.39 15.02 4.01
C PHE A 148 -5.95 15.15 4.54
N ARG A 149 -5.29 16.28 4.28
CA ARG A 149 -3.93 16.53 4.79
C ARG A 149 -3.90 16.61 6.32
N GLU A 150 -4.91 17.25 6.92
CA GLU A 150 -5.04 17.32 8.38
C GLU A 150 -5.28 15.94 8.99
N ALA A 151 -6.06 15.07 8.32
CA ALA A 151 -6.24 13.71 8.74
C ALA A 151 -4.91 12.93 8.73
N ILE A 152 -4.12 13.03 7.66
CA ILE A 152 -2.78 12.42 7.60
C ILE A 152 -1.91 12.91 8.75
N ARG A 153 -1.85 14.23 8.99
CA ARG A 153 -1.10 14.85 10.10
C ARG A 153 -1.52 14.26 11.44
N THR A 154 -2.82 14.24 11.71
CA THR A 154 -3.39 13.69 12.95
C THR A 154 -2.99 12.23 13.14
N ARG A 155 -3.09 11.41 12.10
CA ARG A 155 -2.73 9.98 12.23
C ARG A 155 -1.24 9.78 12.49
N ILE A 156 -0.38 10.55 11.86
CA ILE A 156 1.07 10.52 12.11
C ILE A 156 1.39 11.00 13.54
N GLN A 157 0.79 12.09 14.01
CA GLN A 157 0.97 12.60 15.37
C GLN A 157 0.48 11.60 16.45
N GLN A 158 -0.55 10.82 16.16
CA GLN A 158 -1.04 9.74 17.00
C GLN A 158 -0.12 8.49 17.01
N GLY A 159 1.04 8.52 16.34
CA GLY A 159 1.99 7.40 16.25
C GLY A 159 1.55 6.28 15.30
N ASN A 160 0.53 6.50 14.48
CA ASN A 160 0.03 5.53 13.52
C ASN A 160 0.87 5.49 12.24
N THR A 161 0.58 4.51 11.39
CA THR A 161 1.21 4.37 10.07
C THR A 161 0.25 4.75 8.96
N VAL A 162 0.71 5.56 8.02
CA VAL A 162 0.01 5.85 6.77
C VAL A 162 0.68 5.10 5.63
N VAL A 163 -0.07 4.22 4.97
CA VAL A 163 0.38 3.42 3.83
C VAL A 163 -0.07 4.05 2.53
N ILE A 164 0.84 4.09 1.57
CA ILE A 164 0.64 4.66 0.24
C ILE A 164 1.15 3.66 -0.78
N TYR A 165 0.34 3.40 -1.80
CA TYR A 165 0.74 2.66 -2.98
C TYR A 165 0.99 3.67 -4.12
N PRO A 166 2.24 4.14 -4.30
CA PRO A 166 2.52 5.27 -5.19
C PRO A 166 2.38 4.93 -6.67
N GLU A 167 2.33 3.65 -7.01
CA GLU A 167 2.08 3.14 -8.37
C GLU A 167 0.64 3.37 -8.84
N ALA A 168 -0.29 3.73 -7.94
CA ALA A 168 -1.71 4.00 -8.13
C ALA A 168 -2.55 2.79 -8.58
N HIS A 169 -2.21 2.15 -9.69
CA HIS A 169 -2.94 1.04 -10.29
C HIS A 169 -2.43 -0.33 -9.82
N ILE A 170 -3.32 -1.33 -9.73
CA ILE A 170 -2.95 -2.69 -9.32
C ILE A 170 -2.52 -3.49 -10.56
N TRP A 171 -1.28 -4.00 -10.52
CA TRP A 171 -0.82 -4.98 -11.50
C TRP A 171 -0.66 -6.34 -10.82
N PRO A 172 -1.66 -7.22 -10.88
CA PRO A 172 -1.67 -8.46 -10.13
C PRO A 172 -0.43 -9.33 -10.38
N PHE A 173 0.27 -9.69 -9.30
CA PHE A 173 1.48 -10.53 -9.33
C PHE A 173 2.65 -9.97 -10.14
N TYR A 174 2.67 -8.67 -10.43
CA TYR A 174 3.83 -8.04 -11.06
C TYR A 174 5.05 -8.15 -10.17
N THR A 175 6.18 -8.54 -10.75
CA THR A 175 7.43 -8.81 -10.01
C THR A 175 8.39 -7.63 -9.99
N GLY A 176 8.20 -6.65 -10.88
CA GLY A 176 8.97 -5.40 -10.90
C GLY A 176 8.37 -4.31 -10.01
N ILE A 177 8.96 -3.12 -10.11
CA ILE A 177 8.44 -1.87 -9.50
C ILE A 177 8.21 -0.88 -10.63
N ARG A 178 6.97 -0.41 -10.78
CA ARG A 178 6.64 0.61 -11.78
C ARG A 178 7.10 1.99 -11.31
N ASP A 179 7.47 2.83 -12.26
CA ASP A 179 7.86 4.20 -11.94
C ASP A 179 6.69 5.00 -11.36
N PHE A 180 6.95 5.79 -10.32
CA PHE A 180 5.95 6.62 -9.66
C PHE A 180 6.49 8.01 -9.33
N PRO A 181 5.63 9.04 -9.32
CA PRO A 181 6.05 10.41 -9.04
C PRO A 181 6.34 10.64 -7.55
N ALA A 182 7.13 11.68 -7.24
CA ALA A 182 7.43 12.11 -5.88
C ALA A 182 6.25 12.82 -5.17
N THR A 183 5.07 12.89 -5.79
CA THR A 183 3.94 13.70 -5.30
C THR A 183 3.53 13.38 -3.88
N SER A 184 3.50 12.10 -3.50
CA SER A 184 3.12 11.67 -2.15
C SER A 184 4.23 11.88 -1.11
N MET A 185 5.48 12.08 -1.54
CA MET A 185 6.61 12.33 -0.64
C MET A 185 6.54 13.69 0.05
N LYS A 186 5.67 14.58 -0.41
CA LYS A 186 5.38 15.85 0.28
C LYS A 186 4.91 15.64 1.72
N TYR A 187 4.15 14.57 2.00
CA TYR A 187 3.64 14.31 3.35
C TYR A 187 4.74 14.05 4.37
N PRO A 188 5.66 13.08 4.18
CA PRO A 188 6.77 12.91 5.10
C PRO A 188 7.72 14.11 5.14
N VAL A 189 7.90 14.84 4.03
CA VAL A 189 8.71 16.06 4.00
C VAL A 189 8.09 17.17 4.87
N GLU A 190 6.78 17.39 4.78
CA GLU A 190 6.06 18.41 5.56
C GLU A 190 5.98 18.04 7.05
N LEU A 191 5.90 16.75 7.38
CA LEU A 191 5.72 16.28 8.75
C LEU A 191 7.04 15.82 9.42
N ASP A 192 8.15 15.92 8.70
CA ASP A 192 9.47 15.43 9.15
C ASP A 192 9.40 13.99 9.69
N ALA A 193 8.62 13.14 9.03
CA ALA A 193 8.32 11.81 9.50
C ALA A 193 9.12 10.74 8.77
N PRO A 194 9.54 9.64 9.46
CA PRO A 194 10.21 8.53 8.84
C PRO A 194 9.34 7.82 7.82
N SER A 195 9.95 7.35 6.74
CA SER A 195 9.33 6.56 5.69
C SER A 195 9.99 5.19 5.57
N PHE A 196 9.22 4.19 5.16
CA PHE A 196 9.70 2.83 4.91
C PHE A 196 9.23 2.37 3.54
N ALA A 197 10.03 1.54 2.88
CA ALA A 197 9.61 0.75 1.72
C ALA A 197 9.05 -0.59 2.20
N MET A 198 7.93 -1.00 1.64
CA MET A 198 7.30 -2.30 1.87
C MET A 198 7.15 -3.01 0.53
N THR A 199 8.07 -3.93 0.22
CA THR A 199 8.10 -4.60 -1.07
C THR A 199 7.59 -6.03 -0.94
N THR A 200 6.49 -6.32 -1.62
CA THR A 200 5.93 -7.68 -1.74
C THR A 200 6.53 -8.35 -2.96
N THR A 201 7.16 -9.50 -2.74
CA THR A 201 7.80 -10.34 -3.75
C THR A 201 7.15 -11.71 -3.82
N TYR A 202 7.38 -12.43 -4.90
CA TYR A 202 6.74 -13.70 -5.21
C TYR A 202 7.75 -14.84 -5.22
N ARG A 203 7.49 -15.87 -4.42
CA ARG A 203 8.35 -17.04 -4.29
C ARG A 203 7.62 -18.32 -4.68
N LYS A 204 8.30 -19.21 -5.39
CA LYS A 204 7.78 -20.53 -5.70
C LYS A 204 7.35 -21.28 -4.43
N ARG A 205 6.27 -22.06 -4.54
CA ARG A 205 5.85 -22.99 -3.50
C ARG A 205 6.37 -24.39 -3.84
N ARG A 206 6.50 -25.21 -2.81
CA ARG A 206 6.82 -26.63 -3.01
C ARG A 206 5.71 -27.36 -3.77
N PHE A 207 4.46 -26.95 -3.53
CA PHE A 207 3.28 -27.53 -4.17
C PHE A 207 2.38 -26.43 -4.71
N GLY A 208 1.77 -26.69 -5.90
CA GLY A 208 0.87 -25.77 -6.59
C GLY A 208 1.59 -24.70 -7.40
N ARG A 209 0.85 -24.01 -8.28
CA ARG A 209 1.40 -22.99 -9.20
C ARG A 209 1.36 -21.58 -8.60
N LYS A 210 0.37 -21.28 -7.73
CA LYS A 210 0.22 -19.93 -7.14
C LYS A 210 1.39 -19.65 -6.20
N PRO A 211 2.12 -18.54 -6.34
CA PRO A 211 3.27 -18.24 -5.49
C PRO A 211 2.85 -17.94 -4.04
N ARG A 212 3.80 -18.01 -3.13
CA ARG A 212 3.70 -17.37 -1.81
C ARG A 212 4.22 -15.95 -1.89
N THR A 213 3.73 -15.09 -1.03
CA THR A 213 4.25 -13.72 -0.89
C THR A 213 5.34 -13.66 0.19
N VAL A 214 6.38 -12.86 -0.08
CA VAL A 214 7.35 -12.45 0.93
C VAL A 214 7.42 -10.94 0.90
N THR A 215 7.03 -10.29 2.01
CA THR A 215 7.04 -8.84 2.11
C THR A 215 8.21 -8.40 2.96
N TYR A 216 9.04 -7.52 2.41
CA TYR A 216 10.21 -6.92 3.04
C TYR A 216 9.89 -5.50 3.50
N LEU A 217 10.50 -5.09 4.61
CA LEU A 217 10.47 -3.72 5.10
C LEU A 217 11.90 -3.17 5.11
N ASP A 218 12.11 -2.05 4.45
CA ASP A 218 13.39 -1.36 4.37
C ASP A 218 13.25 0.11 4.83
N GLY A 219 14.28 0.67 5.40
CA GLY A 219 14.30 2.00 6.01
C GLY A 219 14.79 1.97 7.47
N PRO A 220 14.56 3.03 8.27
CA PRO A 220 13.80 4.24 7.92
C PRO A 220 14.56 5.17 6.93
N PHE A 221 13.79 5.80 6.04
CA PHE A 221 14.26 6.86 5.16
C PHE A 221 13.73 8.19 5.70
N TYR A 222 14.61 9.11 6.03
CA TYR A 222 14.26 10.46 6.47
C TYR A 222 14.42 11.46 5.33
N PRO A 223 13.56 12.50 5.27
CA PRO A 223 13.77 13.63 4.35
C PRO A 223 15.10 14.32 4.62
N ASP A 224 15.86 14.61 3.57
CA ASP A 224 17.13 15.32 3.68
C ASP A 224 16.88 16.83 3.87
N LYS A 225 17.12 17.33 5.08
CA LYS A 225 16.86 18.74 5.46
C LYS A 225 17.79 19.74 4.79
N THR A 226 18.89 19.29 4.20
CA THR A 226 19.84 20.17 3.48
C THR A 226 19.29 20.59 2.11
N LEU A 227 18.32 19.83 1.57
CA LEU A 227 17.71 20.08 0.28
C LEU A 227 16.44 20.95 0.37
N PRO A 228 16.14 21.77 -0.65
CA PRO A 228 14.86 22.46 -0.73
C PRO A 228 13.68 21.49 -0.86
N PRO A 229 12.44 21.84 -0.46
CA PRO A 229 11.34 20.91 -0.30
C PRO A 229 11.05 20.00 -1.52
N LYS A 230 11.10 20.56 -2.74
CA LYS A 230 10.87 19.79 -3.97
C LYS A 230 11.97 18.75 -4.22
N ALA A 231 13.23 19.16 -4.09
CA ALA A 231 14.39 18.26 -4.25
C ALA A 231 14.43 17.22 -3.13
N ARG A 232 14.06 17.61 -1.90
CA ARG A 232 13.92 16.71 -0.76
C ARG A 232 12.91 15.60 -1.00
N ALA A 233 11.74 15.94 -1.55
CA ALA A 233 10.72 14.96 -1.91
C ALA A 233 11.21 14.00 -3.01
N GLN A 234 11.91 14.52 -4.03
CA GLN A 234 12.47 13.70 -5.10
C GLN A 234 13.55 12.75 -4.54
N ALA A 235 14.49 13.26 -3.77
CA ALA A 235 15.55 12.43 -3.18
C ALA A 235 15.01 11.33 -2.25
N LEU A 236 13.96 11.62 -1.49
CA LEU A 236 13.28 10.62 -0.66
C LEU A 236 12.60 9.55 -1.52
N ARG A 237 11.92 9.96 -2.59
CA ARG A 237 11.31 9.06 -3.57
C ARG A 237 12.34 8.11 -4.18
N ASP A 238 13.45 8.65 -4.64
CA ASP A 238 14.48 7.87 -5.34
C ASP A 238 15.07 6.81 -4.41
N ARG A 239 15.40 7.16 -3.17
CA ARG A 239 15.89 6.20 -2.17
C ARG A 239 14.87 5.09 -1.86
N ILE A 240 13.59 5.41 -1.76
CA ILE A 240 12.52 4.43 -1.54
C ILE A 240 12.36 3.54 -2.77
N TYR A 241 12.34 4.14 -3.96
CA TYR A 241 12.24 3.42 -5.23
C TYR A 241 13.39 2.44 -5.42
N ASP A 242 14.62 2.87 -5.23
CA ASP A 242 15.80 2.03 -5.36
C ASP A 242 15.77 0.85 -4.38
N ALA A 243 15.35 1.08 -3.13
CA ALA A 243 15.16 0.01 -2.16
C ALA A 243 14.09 -0.99 -2.61
N MET A 244 12.97 -0.52 -3.16
CA MET A 244 11.91 -1.39 -3.68
C MET A 244 12.40 -2.19 -4.90
N VAL A 245 13.12 -1.55 -5.84
CA VAL A 245 13.71 -2.21 -7.01
C VAL A 245 14.71 -3.28 -6.58
N ALA A 246 15.60 -2.97 -5.66
CA ALA A 246 16.55 -3.96 -5.13
C ALA A 246 15.83 -5.17 -4.51
N ARG A 247 14.73 -4.94 -3.76
CA ARG A 247 13.94 -6.02 -3.17
C ARG A 247 13.12 -6.80 -4.18
N SER A 248 12.66 -6.19 -5.25
CA SER A 248 11.87 -6.87 -6.28
C SER A 248 12.65 -8.04 -6.92
N GLN A 249 13.98 -7.92 -6.99
CA GLN A 249 14.88 -8.97 -7.48
C GLN A 249 14.86 -10.26 -6.63
N GLU A 250 14.32 -10.18 -5.43
CA GLU A 250 14.09 -11.34 -4.58
C GLU A 250 12.92 -12.23 -5.07
N SER A 251 12.18 -11.85 -6.11
CA SER A 251 11.14 -12.68 -6.72
C SER A 251 11.78 -13.79 -7.56
N ASP A 252 11.34 -15.05 -7.34
CA ASP A 252 11.78 -16.21 -8.10
C ASP A 252 10.62 -16.89 -8.86
N CYS A 253 9.45 -16.27 -8.89
CA CYS A 253 8.24 -16.79 -9.53
C CYS A 253 7.51 -15.67 -10.29
N GLU A 254 7.57 -15.73 -11.61
CA GLU A 254 6.77 -14.89 -12.49
C GLU A 254 5.42 -15.60 -12.76
N TYR A 255 4.42 -15.35 -11.91
CA TYR A 255 3.11 -15.98 -12.03
C TYR A 255 2.29 -15.41 -13.17
N ILE A 256 2.35 -14.09 -13.37
CA ILE A 256 1.80 -13.36 -14.51
C ILE A 256 2.94 -12.59 -15.18
N ARG A 257 3.07 -12.77 -16.50
CA ARG A 257 4.05 -12.04 -17.32
C ARG A 257 3.41 -10.80 -17.90
N TYR A 258 4.09 -9.66 -17.79
CA TYR A 258 3.68 -8.40 -18.38
C TYR A 258 4.63 -8.03 -19.51
N ILE A 259 4.09 -7.76 -20.69
CA ILE A 259 4.86 -7.43 -21.89
C ILE A 259 4.35 -6.09 -22.42
N LYS A 260 5.28 -5.14 -22.59
CA LYS A 260 4.95 -3.88 -23.25
C LYS A 260 4.68 -4.12 -24.72
N ARG A 261 3.55 -3.62 -25.24
CA ARG A 261 3.30 -3.58 -26.67
C ARG A 261 4.14 -2.45 -27.26
N GLU A 262 4.89 -2.75 -28.29
CA GLU A 262 5.47 -1.71 -29.14
C GLU A 262 4.31 -1.08 -29.91
N GLU A 263 4.21 0.25 -29.91
CA GLU A 263 3.30 0.97 -30.80
C GLU A 263 3.79 0.73 -32.23
N ALA A 264 2.91 0.21 -33.08
CA ALA A 264 3.20 -0.06 -34.48
C ALA A 264 3.19 1.23 -35.30
#